data_ada49c37aed305a6e010d5d21fbde15c
#
_entry.id   ada49c37aed305a6e010d5d21fbde15c
#
_cell.length_a   1.000
_cell.length_b   1.000
_cell.length_c   1.000
_cell.angle_alpha   90.00
_cell.angle_beta   90.00
_cell.angle_gamma   90.00
#
_symmetry.space_group_name_H-M   'P 1'
#
loop_
_entity.id
_entity.type
_entity.pdbx_description
1 polymer ?
#
loop_
_entity_poly.entity_id
_entity_poly.type
_entity_poly.pdbx_seq_one_letter_code
_entity_poly.pdbx_strand_id
1 'polypeptide(L)'
;MLRAAGLIDADGDWIGGRTHLVQLGDIPDRGPHSRAIMDHLKRLERQARRAGGRVHALIGNHEAMNVEGDLRYVHPGEYAAFVTADSERVREQFYRRTVRYLTENPPEGGVPSFDEAWRAQWMEQHPLGWVEHRRAFAPDGAYGRWIIGHDAVLRINDTLFMHGGLGPSFLPHELAAINRAVQRSLRGRP
;
A
#
# COMPACT_ATOMS: atom_id res chain seq x y z
N MET A 1 -7.67 20.34 1.36
CA MET A 1 -6.88 20.64 0.15
C MET A 1 -7.70 20.41 -1.13
N LEU A 2 -8.17 19.20 -1.48
CA LEU A 2 -8.90 18.95 -2.74
C LEU A 2 -10.18 19.79 -2.91
N ARG A 3 -10.94 20.02 -1.81
CA ARG A 3 -12.11 20.90 -1.82
C ARG A 3 -11.72 22.35 -2.12
N ALA A 4 -10.67 22.87 -1.48
CA ALA A 4 -10.19 24.22 -1.74
C ALA A 4 -9.64 24.41 -3.16
N ALA A 5 -9.18 23.33 -3.79
CA ALA A 5 -8.76 23.32 -5.19
C ALA A 5 -9.94 23.15 -6.18
N GLY A 6 -11.18 23.05 -5.71
CA GLY A 6 -12.36 22.87 -6.56
C GLY A 6 -12.44 21.50 -7.24
N LEU A 7 -11.77 20.48 -6.70
CA LEU A 7 -11.74 19.14 -7.29
C LEU A 7 -12.80 18.21 -6.72
N ILE A 8 -13.25 18.46 -5.48
CA ILE A 8 -14.31 17.70 -4.83
C ILE A 8 -15.32 18.62 -4.17
N ASP A 9 -16.57 18.18 -4.08
CA ASP A 9 -17.66 18.86 -3.38
C ASP A 9 -17.67 18.63 -1.86
N ALA A 10 -18.77 18.98 -1.20
CA ALA A 10 -18.95 18.79 0.24
C ALA A 10 -18.97 17.32 0.66
N ASP A 11 -19.46 16.43 -0.18
CA ASP A 11 -19.57 14.99 0.04
C ASP A 11 -18.29 14.23 -0.34
N GLY A 12 -17.29 14.97 -0.86
CA GLY A 12 -16.00 14.43 -1.31
C GLY A 12 -16.08 13.77 -2.69
N ASP A 13 -17.09 14.08 -3.48
CA ASP A 13 -17.26 13.57 -4.83
C ASP A 13 -16.59 14.48 -5.87
N TRP A 14 -16.17 13.91 -7.00
CA TRP A 14 -15.42 14.63 -8.02
C TRP A 14 -16.24 15.66 -8.74
N ILE A 15 -15.82 16.92 -8.70
CA ILE A 15 -16.38 18.05 -9.46
C ILE A 15 -15.34 18.72 -10.37
N GLY A 16 -14.12 18.18 -10.44
CA GLY A 16 -12.99 18.77 -11.22
C GLY A 16 -13.14 18.64 -12.75
N GLY A 17 -14.24 18.07 -13.26
CA GLY A 17 -14.47 17.93 -14.70
C GLY A 17 -13.33 17.22 -15.39
N ARG A 18 -12.72 17.85 -16.41
CA ARG A 18 -11.62 17.30 -17.22
C ARG A 18 -10.23 17.48 -16.60
N THR A 19 -10.11 17.97 -15.38
CA THR A 19 -8.84 18.19 -14.70
C THR A 19 -8.12 16.86 -14.44
N HIS A 20 -6.78 16.90 -14.45
CA HIS A 20 -5.94 15.82 -13.98
C HIS A 20 -5.42 16.14 -12.57
N LEU A 21 -5.68 15.26 -11.62
CA LEU A 21 -5.08 15.25 -10.27
C LEU A 21 -3.94 14.24 -10.25
N VAL A 22 -2.77 14.66 -9.81
CA VAL A 22 -1.62 13.76 -9.58
C VAL A 22 -1.28 13.74 -8.10
N GLN A 23 -1.44 12.59 -7.47
CA GLN A 23 -0.94 12.28 -6.14
C GLN A 23 0.42 11.57 -6.32
N LEU A 24 1.46 12.11 -5.68
CA LEU A 24 2.85 11.76 -5.99
C LEU A 24 3.40 10.54 -5.24
N GLY A 25 2.58 9.75 -4.56
CA GLY A 25 3.00 8.62 -3.73
C GLY A 25 3.08 8.97 -2.25
N ASP A 26 3.46 7.98 -1.44
CA ASP A 26 3.53 8.03 0.02
C ASP A 26 2.17 8.34 0.68
N ILE A 27 1.14 7.61 0.25
CA ILE A 27 -0.17 7.62 0.89
C ILE A 27 -0.14 6.78 2.18
N PRO A 28 0.42 5.55 2.19
CA PRO A 28 0.50 4.75 3.41
C PRO A 28 1.56 5.26 4.37
N ASP A 29 1.46 4.77 5.59
CA ASP A 29 2.38 4.97 6.69
C ASP A 29 2.29 6.33 7.42
N ARG A 30 2.87 6.35 8.63
CA ARG A 30 3.02 7.50 9.54
C ARG A 30 1.71 8.13 10.02
N GLY A 31 0.57 7.62 9.60
CA GLY A 31 -0.75 8.08 10.04
C GLY A 31 -1.79 6.98 9.97
N PRO A 32 -2.94 7.10 10.65
CA PRO A 32 -3.94 6.02 10.79
C PRO A 32 -5.03 6.05 9.71
N HIS A 33 -4.83 6.76 8.59
CA HIS A 33 -5.91 7.04 7.63
C HIS A 33 -5.63 6.57 6.20
N SER A 34 -4.56 5.81 5.98
CA SER A 34 -4.13 5.39 4.63
C SER A 34 -5.22 4.64 3.89
N ARG A 35 -5.91 3.70 4.57
CA ARG A 35 -7.04 2.97 3.99
C ARG A 35 -8.13 3.90 3.49
N ALA A 36 -8.57 4.86 4.32
CA ALA A 36 -9.62 5.79 3.95
C ALA A 36 -9.21 6.69 2.77
N ILE A 37 -7.95 7.14 2.74
CA ILE A 37 -7.40 7.96 1.65
C ILE A 37 -7.35 7.15 0.35
N MET A 38 -6.85 5.91 0.39
CA MET A 38 -6.78 5.04 -0.79
C MET A 38 -8.17 4.70 -1.32
N ASP A 39 -9.13 4.39 -0.45
CA ASP A 39 -10.51 4.12 -0.85
C ASP A 39 -11.17 5.35 -1.49
N HIS A 40 -10.87 6.54 -0.96
CA HIS A 40 -11.34 7.80 -1.56
C HIS A 40 -10.70 8.02 -2.94
N LEU A 41 -9.39 7.86 -3.10
CA LEU A 41 -8.71 7.99 -4.39
C LEU A 41 -9.26 7.00 -5.43
N LYS A 42 -9.48 5.74 -5.05
CA LYS A 42 -10.14 4.72 -5.90
C LYS A 42 -11.54 5.16 -6.34
N ARG A 43 -12.29 5.85 -5.48
CA ARG A 43 -13.59 6.43 -5.83
C ARG A 43 -13.43 7.58 -6.82
N LEU A 44 -12.52 8.51 -6.53
CA LEU A 44 -12.25 9.68 -7.37
C LEU A 44 -11.71 9.29 -8.75
N GLU A 45 -10.88 8.26 -8.87
CA GLU A 45 -10.43 7.73 -10.17
C GLU A 45 -11.58 7.35 -11.09
N ARG A 46 -12.59 6.66 -10.52
CA ARG A 46 -13.78 6.26 -11.29
C ARG A 46 -14.65 7.45 -11.69
N GLN A 47 -14.83 8.40 -10.76
CA GLN A 47 -15.65 9.59 -10.99
C GLN A 47 -15.00 10.55 -11.98
N ALA A 48 -13.70 10.84 -11.82
CA ALA A 48 -12.95 11.70 -12.74
C ALA A 48 -12.97 11.15 -14.18
N ARG A 49 -12.77 9.83 -14.34
CA ARG A 49 -12.82 9.19 -15.66
C ARG A 49 -14.18 9.36 -16.35
N ARG A 50 -15.29 9.28 -15.61
CA ARG A 50 -16.64 9.52 -16.14
C ARG A 50 -16.85 10.97 -16.56
N ALA A 51 -16.21 11.92 -15.87
CA ALA A 51 -16.27 13.34 -16.16
C ALA A 51 -15.25 13.78 -17.25
N GLY A 52 -14.48 12.86 -17.83
CA GLY A 52 -13.45 13.17 -18.83
C GLY A 52 -12.12 13.66 -18.24
N GLY A 53 -11.98 13.67 -16.91
CA GLY A 53 -10.76 13.97 -16.19
C GLY A 53 -10.01 12.69 -15.77
N ARG A 54 -9.00 12.85 -14.91
CA ARG A 54 -8.22 11.71 -14.42
C ARG A 54 -7.60 11.97 -13.04
N VAL A 55 -7.58 10.95 -12.20
CA VAL A 55 -6.78 10.92 -10.98
C VAL A 55 -5.66 9.91 -11.21
N HIS A 56 -4.45 10.31 -10.88
CA HIS A 56 -3.24 9.49 -10.94
C HIS A 56 -2.67 9.39 -9.52
N ALA A 57 -2.52 8.17 -9.00
CA ALA A 57 -1.83 7.90 -7.76
C ALA A 57 -0.50 7.22 -8.10
N LEU A 58 0.62 7.92 -7.93
CA LEU A 58 1.93 7.36 -8.25
C LEU A 58 2.43 6.44 -7.15
N ILE A 59 3.32 5.53 -7.53
CA ILE A 59 3.99 4.62 -6.59
C ILE A 59 5.15 5.37 -5.94
N GLY A 60 5.09 5.58 -4.62
CA GLY A 60 6.20 6.00 -3.78
C GLY A 60 6.89 4.80 -3.11
N ASN A 61 7.92 5.08 -2.31
CA ASN A 61 8.61 4.01 -1.59
C ASN A 61 7.75 3.39 -0.48
N HIS A 62 6.84 4.14 0.13
CA HIS A 62 5.94 3.59 1.15
C HIS A 62 4.88 2.66 0.56
N GLU A 63 4.38 2.93 -0.65
CA GLU A 63 3.56 1.97 -1.40
C GLU A 63 4.33 0.67 -1.64
N ALA A 64 5.57 0.75 -2.13
CA ALA A 64 6.41 -0.40 -2.40
C ALA A 64 6.69 -1.21 -1.12
N MET A 65 7.11 -0.54 -0.03
CA MET A 65 7.37 -1.17 1.27
C MET A 65 6.17 -1.96 1.78
N ASN A 66 4.97 -1.40 1.73
CA ASN A 66 3.76 -2.08 2.18
C ASN A 66 3.44 -3.32 1.31
N VAL A 67 3.60 -3.22 -0.01
CA VAL A 67 3.41 -4.37 -0.93
C VAL A 67 4.42 -5.49 -0.62
N GLU A 68 5.69 -5.15 -0.41
CA GLU A 68 6.77 -6.09 -0.12
C GLU A 68 6.72 -6.64 1.31
N GLY A 69 6.04 -5.97 2.23
CA GLY A 69 5.89 -6.38 3.62
C GLY A 69 6.84 -5.74 4.60
N ASP A 70 7.50 -4.68 4.20
CA ASP A 70 8.26 -3.84 5.11
C ASP A 70 7.32 -2.85 5.81
N LEU A 71 6.95 -3.17 7.05
CA LEU A 71 5.92 -2.45 7.83
C LEU A 71 6.52 -1.51 8.88
N ARG A 72 7.80 -1.17 8.79
CA ARG A 72 8.52 -0.36 9.79
C ARG A 72 7.88 1.00 10.08
N TYR A 73 7.15 1.56 9.13
CA TYR A 73 6.55 2.89 9.24
C TYR A 73 5.03 2.85 9.37
N VAL A 74 4.43 1.66 9.39
CA VAL A 74 2.98 1.52 9.54
C VAL A 74 2.55 2.01 10.92
N HIS A 75 1.64 2.96 10.94
CA HIS A 75 1.07 3.47 12.18
C HIS A 75 0.15 2.41 12.80
N PRO A 76 0.20 2.16 14.14
CA PRO A 76 -0.64 1.14 14.78
C PRO A 76 -2.14 1.29 14.49
N GLY A 77 -2.64 2.52 14.34
CA GLY A 77 -4.03 2.79 13.96
C GLY A 77 -4.44 2.33 12.57
N GLU A 78 -3.47 2.06 11.67
CA GLU A 78 -3.75 1.47 10.35
C GLU A 78 -4.32 0.07 10.50
N TYR A 79 -3.74 -0.76 11.38
CA TYR A 79 -4.23 -2.11 11.60
C TYR A 79 -5.66 -2.12 12.10
N ALA A 80 -6.04 -1.17 12.96
CA ALA A 80 -7.41 -1.03 13.46
C ALA A 80 -8.43 -0.84 12.33
N ALA A 81 -8.06 -0.15 11.25
CA ALA A 81 -8.91 0.03 10.08
C ALA A 81 -9.20 -1.28 9.32
N PHE A 82 -8.41 -2.33 9.53
CA PHE A 82 -8.56 -3.64 8.90
C PHE A 82 -9.21 -4.69 9.80
N VAL A 83 -9.53 -4.36 11.05
CA VAL A 83 -10.20 -5.28 11.98
C VAL A 83 -11.57 -5.67 11.46
N THR A 84 -11.88 -6.96 11.54
CA THR A 84 -13.17 -7.57 11.22
C THR A 84 -13.64 -8.42 12.39
N ALA A 85 -14.87 -8.93 12.35
CA ALA A 85 -15.38 -9.85 13.36
C ALA A 85 -14.55 -11.15 13.49
N ASP A 86 -13.79 -11.50 12.45
CA ASP A 86 -12.96 -12.70 12.40
C ASP A 86 -11.50 -12.48 12.83
N SER A 87 -11.08 -11.26 13.14
CA SER A 87 -9.66 -10.92 13.31
C SER A 87 -8.96 -11.71 14.40
N GLU A 88 -9.62 -11.99 15.51
CA GLU A 88 -9.06 -12.85 16.57
C GLU A 88 -8.74 -14.26 16.05
N ARG A 89 -9.69 -14.87 15.35
CA ARG A 89 -9.55 -16.20 14.76
C ARG A 89 -8.45 -16.21 13.69
N VAL A 90 -8.39 -15.18 12.85
CA VAL A 90 -7.38 -15.02 11.80
C VAL A 90 -5.98 -14.87 12.39
N ARG A 91 -5.82 -14.04 13.42
CA ARG A 91 -4.55 -13.87 14.14
C ARG A 91 -4.10 -15.16 14.82
N GLU A 92 -5.01 -15.88 15.50
CA GLU A 92 -4.69 -17.14 16.13
C GLU A 92 -4.24 -18.21 15.12
N GLN A 93 -4.90 -18.29 13.96
CA GLN A 93 -4.48 -19.20 12.90
C GLN A 93 -3.10 -18.84 12.35
N PHE A 94 -2.80 -17.54 12.22
CA PHE A 94 -1.50 -17.07 11.79
C PHE A 94 -0.41 -17.39 12.83
N TYR A 95 -0.69 -17.18 14.12
CA TYR A 95 0.18 -17.60 15.22
C TYR A 95 0.55 -19.09 15.13
N ARG A 96 -0.44 -19.98 15.02
CA ARG A 96 -0.22 -21.42 14.90
C ARG A 96 0.62 -21.80 13.67
N ARG A 97 0.43 -21.11 12.56
CA ARG A 97 1.27 -21.30 11.35
C ARG A 97 2.70 -20.85 11.60
N THR A 98 2.90 -19.73 12.28
CA THR A 98 4.22 -19.22 12.64
C THR A 98 4.95 -20.21 13.56
N VAL A 99 4.29 -20.73 14.61
CA VAL A 99 4.86 -21.74 15.49
C VAL A 99 5.28 -22.98 14.69
N ARG A 100 4.41 -23.52 13.85
CA ARG A 100 4.73 -24.66 13.00
C ARG A 100 5.93 -24.38 12.09
N TYR A 101 5.91 -23.25 11.39
CA TYR A 101 6.99 -22.87 10.49
C TYR A 101 8.34 -22.77 11.20
N LEU A 102 8.40 -22.12 12.37
CA LEU A 102 9.62 -21.99 13.15
C LEU A 102 10.09 -23.31 13.78
N THR A 103 9.18 -24.24 14.04
CA THR A 103 9.52 -25.59 14.49
C THR A 103 10.16 -26.41 13.34
N GLU A 104 9.60 -26.30 12.15
CA GLU A 104 10.08 -27.01 10.95
C GLU A 104 11.33 -26.35 10.34
N ASN A 105 11.48 -25.02 10.53
CA ASN A 105 12.59 -24.21 10.01
C ASN A 105 13.19 -23.36 11.13
N PRO A 106 13.95 -23.96 12.06
CA PRO A 106 14.49 -23.25 13.21
C PRO A 106 15.45 -22.14 12.78
N PRO A 107 15.34 -20.94 13.37
CA PRO A 107 16.30 -19.87 13.16
C PRO A 107 17.67 -20.23 13.75
N GLU A 108 18.70 -19.44 13.43
CA GLU A 108 20.09 -19.68 13.85
C GLU A 108 20.26 -19.87 15.39
N GLY A 109 19.38 -19.24 16.21
CA GLY A 109 19.34 -19.40 17.67
C GLY A 109 18.56 -20.62 18.18
N GLY A 110 18.08 -21.50 17.30
CA GLY A 110 17.24 -22.65 17.66
C GLY A 110 15.74 -22.34 17.70
N VAL A 111 14.94 -23.37 18.01
CA VAL A 111 13.48 -23.23 18.13
C VAL A 111 13.14 -22.40 19.34
N PRO A 112 12.29 -21.34 19.23
CA PRO A 112 11.79 -20.60 20.39
C PRO A 112 11.01 -21.47 21.36
N SER A 113 10.95 -21.09 22.63
CA SER A 113 10.24 -21.84 23.68
C SER A 113 8.72 -21.90 23.46
N PHE A 114 8.16 -20.92 22.72
CA PHE A 114 6.71 -20.75 22.49
C PHE A 114 5.90 -20.71 23.79
N ASP A 115 6.54 -20.31 24.90
CA ASP A 115 5.88 -20.11 26.19
C ASP A 115 4.91 -18.91 26.18
N GLU A 116 4.29 -18.66 27.32
CA GLU A 116 3.31 -17.56 27.46
C GLU A 116 3.94 -16.18 27.20
N ALA A 117 5.19 -15.96 27.61
CA ALA A 117 5.91 -14.71 27.40
C ALA A 117 6.17 -14.46 25.91
N TRP A 118 6.67 -15.49 25.20
CA TRP A 118 6.87 -15.43 23.76
C TRP A 118 5.56 -15.18 23.02
N ARG A 119 4.49 -15.87 23.41
CA ARG A 119 3.16 -15.66 22.81
C ARG A 119 2.67 -14.23 23.04
N ALA A 120 2.80 -13.69 24.24
CA ALA A 120 2.39 -12.32 24.56
C ALA A 120 3.13 -11.30 23.70
N GLN A 121 4.45 -11.43 23.59
CA GLN A 121 5.28 -10.58 22.73
C GLN A 121 4.88 -10.68 21.26
N TRP A 122 4.64 -11.90 20.77
CA TRP A 122 4.20 -12.11 19.39
C TRP A 122 2.84 -11.44 19.13
N MET A 123 1.88 -11.54 20.06
CA MET A 123 0.56 -10.90 19.96
C MET A 123 0.64 -9.38 19.97
N GLU A 124 1.58 -8.80 20.71
CA GLU A 124 1.86 -7.37 20.71
C GLU A 124 2.40 -6.89 19.35
N GLN A 125 3.32 -7.65 18.75
CA GLN A 125 3.88 -7.36 17.44
C GLN A 125 2.88 -7.56 16.29
N HIS A 126 1.82 -8.34 16.51
CA HIS A 126 0.80 -8.66 15.53
C HIS A 126 -0.59 -8.28 16.06
N PRO A 127 -0.91 -6.99 16.21
CA PRO A 127 -2.22 -6.54 16.70
C PRO A 127 -3.34 -7.01 15.79
N LEU A 128 -4.60 -6.94 16.28
CA LEU A 128 -5.76 -7.24 15.44
C LEU A 128 -5.77 -6.37 14.18
N GLY A 129 -6.10 -6.97 13.06
CA GLY A 129 -6.07 -6.32 11.73
C GLY A 129 -4.70 -6.38 11.02
N TRP A 130 -3.62 -6.78 11.72
CA TRP A 130 -2.29 -6.90 11.10
C TRP A 130 -2.27 -7.92 9.94
N VAL A 131 -2.87 -9.08 10.14
CA VAL A 131 -2.92 -10.14 9.10
C VAL A 131 -3.76 -9.69 7.91
N GLU A 132 -4.88 -9.05 8.17
CA GLU A 132 -5.78 -8.52 7.13
C GLU A 132 -5.12 -7.39 6.36
N HIS A 133 -4.41 -6.48 7.04
CA HIS A 133 -3.60 -5.44 6.41
C HIS A 133 -2.56 -6.07 5.46
N ARG A 134 -1.75 -7.03 5.95
CA ARG A 134 -0.76 -7.73 5.12
C ARG A 134 -1.37 -8.38 3.89
N ARG A 135 -2.52 -9.04 4.03
CA ARG A 135 -3.25 -9.64 2.90
C ARG A 135 -3.77 -8.59 1.93
N ALA A 136 -4.26 -7.47 2.45
CA ALA A 136 -4.80 -6.40 1.62
C ALA A 136 -3.71 -5.70 0.78
N PHE A 137 -2.50 -5.55 1.32
CA PHE A 137 -1.35 -4.95 0.63
C PHE A 137 -0.48 -5.96 -0.15
N ALA A 138 -0.64 -7.27 0.06
CA ALA A 138 0.08 -8.27 -0.74
C ALA A 138 -0.14 -8.03 -2.25
N PRO A 139 0.78 -8.47 -3.15
CA PRO A 139 0.68 -8.20 -4.58
C PRO A 139 -0.65 -8.60 -5.23
N ASP A 140 -1.31 -9.63 -4.70
CA ASP A 140 -2.63 -10.12 -5.09
C ASP A 140 -3.78 -9.57 -4.24
N GLY A 141 -3.49 -8.77 -3.21
CA GLY A 141 -4.44 -8.12 -2.33
C GLY A 141 -5.17 -6.94 -2.98
N ALA A 142 -6.19 -6.43 -2.31
CA ALA A 142 -7.04 -5.36 -2.86
C ALA A 142 -6.30 -4.03 -3.07
N TYR A 143 -5.39 -3.69 -2.15
CA TYR A 143 -4.55 -2.48 -2.26
C TYR A 143 -3.26 -2.76 -3.02
N GLY A 144 -2.64 -3.93 -2.85
CA GLY A 144 -1.46 -4.32 -3.62
C GLY A 144 -1.71 -4.28 -5.13
N ARG A 145 -2.81 -4.89 -5.60
CA ARG A 145 -3.19 -4.81 -7.02
C ARG A 145 -3.45 -3.39 -7.50
N TRP A 146 -4.09 -2.56 -6.66
CA TRP A 146 -4.35 -1.17 -6.99
C TRP A 146 -3.05 -0.37 -7.11
N ILE A 147 -2.14 -0.49 -6.14
CA ILE A 147 -0.81 0.14 -6.15
C ILE A 147 -0.02 -0.30 -7.38
N ILE A 148 0.12 -1.61 -7.62
CA ILE A 148 0.88 -2.16 -8.75
C ILE A 148 0.27 -1.78 -10.12
N GLY A 149 -1.01 -1.43 -10.13
CA GLY A 149 -1.68 -0.93 -11.33
C GLY A 149 -1.32 0.51 -11.72
N HIS A 150 -0.61 1.23 -10.88
CA HIS A 150 -0.21 2.61 -11.10
C HIS A 150 1.21 2.75 -11.67
N ASP A 151 1.56 3.96 -12.08
CA ASP A 151 2.87 4.33 -12.57
C ASP A 151 3.75 4.87 -11.44
N ALA A 152 5.06 4.64 -11.50
CA ALA A 152 6.06 5.29 -10.67
C ALA A 152 6.49 6.64 -11.26
N VAL A 153 6.40 6.77 -12.57
CA VAL A 153 6.73 7.98 -13.31
C VAL A 153 5.68 8.25 -14.39
N LEU A 154 5.22 9.49 -14.48
CA LEU A 154 4.14 9.92 -15.37
C LEU A 154 4.55 11.21 -16.08
N ARG A 155 4.25 11.31 -17.39
CA ARG A 155 4.33 12.56 -18.12
C ARG A 155 2.94 13.02 -18.55
N ILE A 156 2.61 14.28 -18.24
CA ILE A 156 1.42 14.97 -18.75
C ILE A 156 1.90 16.24 -19.46
N ASN A 157 1.64 16.34 -20.75
CA ASN A 157 2.22 17.37 -21.62
C ASN A 157 3.74 17.40 -21.48
N ASP A 158 4.31 18.54 -21.09
CA ASP A 158 5.76 18.75 -20.92
C ASP A 158 6.22 18.61 -19.46
N THR A 159 5.35 18.15 -18.56
CA THR A 159 5.65 18.00 -17.14
C THR A 159 5.79 16.52 -16.76
N LEU A 160 6.89 16.22 -16.07
CA LEU A 160 7.17 14.89 -15.53
C LEU A 160 6.83 14.85 -14.04
N PHE A 161 6.09 13.83 -13.63
CA PHE A 161 5.66 13.59 -12.25
C PHE A 161 6.26 12.28 -11.76
N MET A 162 6.83 12.30 -10.56
CA MET A 162 7.36 11.14 -9.86
C MET A 162 7.45 11.43 -8.36
N HIS A 163 7.53 10.39 -7.54
CA HIS A 163 7.66 10.55 -6.09
C HIS A 163 9.03 11.08 -5.68
N GLY A 164 10.08 10.42 -6.15
CA GLY A 164 11.48 10.81 -5.88
C GLY A 164 12.12 11.49 -7.10
N GLY A 165 13.26 10.97 -7.55
CA GLY A 165 13.99 11.44 -8.70
C GLY A 165 14.38 10.32 -9.66
N LEU A 166 14.81 10.67 -10.87
CA LEU A 166 15.42 9.74 -11.82
C LEU A 166 16.94 9.87 -11.76
N GLY A 167 17.62 8.80 -11.36
CA GLY A 167 19.07 8.73 -11.44
C GLY A 167 19.55 8.63 -12.90
N PRO A 168 20.83 8.94 -13.16
CA PRO A 168 21.39 8.91 -14.53
C PRO A 168 21.20 7.59 -15.26
N SER A 169 21.19 6.46 -14.53
CA SER A 169 20.98 5.12 -15.10
C SER A 169 19.61 4.93 -15.74
N PHE A 170 18.62 5.74 -15.37
CA PHE A 170 17.26 5.65 -15.91
C PHE A 170 17.06 6.55 -17.15
N LEU A 171 17.92 7.52 -17.38
CA LEU A 171 17.78 8.48 -18.49
C LEU A 171 17.70 7.85 -19.88
N PRO A 172 18.38 6.71 -20.18
CA PRO A 172 18.25 6.05 -21.48
C PRO A 172 16.95 5.27 -21.66
N HIS A 173 16.15 5.11 -20.60
CA HIS A 173 14.98 4.24 -20.63
C HIS A 173 13.69 5.02 -20.90
N GLU A 174 12.79 4.41 -21.64
CA GLU A 174 11.44 4.91 -21.81
C GLU A 174 10.66 4.85 -20.48
N LEU A 175 9.83 5.86 -20.20
CA LEU A 175 9.02 5.91 -18.95
C LEU A 175 8.16 4.65 -18.78
N ALA A 176 7.59 4.15 -19.86
CA ALA A 176 6.81 2.91 -19.83
C ALA A 176 7.68 1.69 -19.45
N ALA A 177 8.96 1.65 -19.80
CA ALA A 177 9.86 0.59 -19.40
C ALA A 177 10.19 0.67 -17.90
N ILE A 178 10.40 1.87 -17.37
CA ILE A 178 10.60 2.12 -15.94
C ILE A 178 9.38 1.65 -15.16
N ASN A 179 8.18 2.07 -15.54
CA ASN A 179 6.94 1.68 -14.89
C ASN A 179 6.75 0.15 -14.88
N ARG A 180 6.97 -0.50 -16.02
CA ARG A 180 6.90 -1.97 -16.10
C ARG A 180 7.93 -2.67 -15.21
N ALA A 181 9.14 -2.10 -15.07
CA ALA A 181 10.18 -2.67 -14.20
C ALA A 181 9.75 -2.60 -12.73
N VAL A 182 9.28 -1.44 -12.25
CA VAL A 182 8.74 -1.28 -10.89
C VAL A 182 7.58 -2.24 -10.64
N GLN A 183 6.60 -2.29 -11.54
CA GLN A 183 5.44 -3.16 -11.41
C GLN A 183 5.81 -4.66 -11.39
N ARG A 184 6.81 -5.09 -12.17
CA ARG A 184 7.31 -6.48 -12.12
C ARG A 184 7.98 -6.78 -10.80
N SER A 185 8.85 -5.89 -10.32
CA SER A 185 9.53 -6.03 -9.01
C SER A 185 8.51 -6.23 -7.89
N LEU A 186 7.50 -5.34 -7.81
CA LEU A 186 6.45 -5.42 -6.79
C LEU A 186 5.59 -6.68 -6.87
N ARG A 187 5.51 -7.33 -8.04
CA ARG A 187 4.85 -8.65 -8.17
C ARG A 187 5.73 -9.82 -7.76
N GLY A 188 6.96 -9.58 -7.30
CA GLY A 188 7.93 -10.62 -7.01
C GLY A 188 8.36 -11.40 -8.27
N ARG A 189 8.30 -10.75 -9.46
CA ARG A 189 8.71 -11.34 -10.75
C ARG A 189 9.97 -10.60 -11.20
N PRO A 190 11.11 -11.29 -11.30
CA PRO A 190 12.36 -10.71 -11.81
C PRO A 190 12.23 -10.19 -13.25
#